data_a55aa2006543df700f4920fbe4ba4086
#
_entry.id   a55aa2006543df700f4920fbe4ba4086
#
_cell.length_a   1.000
_cell.length_b   1.000
_cell.length_c   1.000
_cell.angle_alpha   90.00
_cell.angle_beta   90.00
_cell.angle_gamma   90.00
#
_symmetry.space_group_name_H-M   'P 1'
#
loop_
_entity.id
_entity.type
_entity.pdbx_description
1 polymer ?
#
loop_
_entity_poly.entity_id
_entity_poly.type
_entity_poly.pdbx_seq_one_letter_code
_entity_poly.pdbx_strand_id
1 'polypeptide(L)'
;MQRYGITPDQALAQIRESRPLCEPNEGFWKQLELYHELATPESVDETPGYQRWVYQREIELSRACGQAPEAEKIRFEDEHVQEQGDADFEMRCRKCRRALATSQYLVKHQARQQGAAATCSHYFLDPLAWMKPELEQAKLDGRLECPKCTANVGKYAWQGMKCSCGEWVVPGISLAKGKIDEVKSRPQSHGIRMPPQDASRRAGTANGNL
;
A
#
# COMPACT_ATOMS: atom_id res chain seq x y z
N MET A 1 -12.60 22.23 17.27
CA MET A 1 -12.79 20.89 16.76
C MET A 1 -12.57 19.86 17.88
N GLN A 2 -11.36 19.54 18.29
CA GLN A 2 -11.05 18.51 19.29
C GLN A 2 -11.85 18.66 20.61
N ARG A 3 -11.90 19.85 21.21
CA ARG A 3 -12.56 20.11 22.51
C ARG A 3 -14.08 19.96 22.47
N TYR A 4 -14.71 20.29 21.33
CA TYR A 4 -16.18 20.39 21.23
C TYR A 4 -16.79 19.38 20.25
N GLY A 5 -15.99 18.55 19.57
CA GLY A 5 -16.47 17.58 18.57
C GLY A 5 -17.15 18.22 17.36
N ILE A 6 -16.78 19.47 17.00
CA ILE A 6 -17.41 20.21 15.92
C ILE A 6 -16.63 20.12 14.61
N THR A 7 -17.32 20.31 13.48
CA THR A 7 -16.72 20.30 12.13
C THR A 7 -15.84 21.53 11.89
N PRO A 8 -14.96 21.52 10.86
CA PRO A 8 -14.17 22.69 10.47
C PRO A 8 -15.02 23.94 10.22
N ASP A 9 -16.17 23.80 9.52
CA ASP A 9 -17.08 24.91 9.24
C ASP A 9 -17.67 25.52 10.52
N GLN A 10 -18.09 24.66 11.42
CA GLN A 10 -18.65 25.10 12.72
C GLN A 10 -17.58 25.80 13.57
N ALA A 11 -16.36 25.27 13.56
CA ALA A 11 -15.23 25.88 14.26
C ALA A 11 -14.89 27.25 13.67
N LEU A 12 -14.87 27.38 12.34
CA LEU A 12 -14.65 28.65 11.66
C LEU A 12 -15.74 29.67 11.96
N ALA A 13 -17.01 29.24 11.92
CA ALA A 13 -18.15 30.12 12.28
C ALA A 13 -18.00 30.68 13.71
N GLN A 14 -17.64 29.83 14.66
CA GLN A 14 -17.41 30.26 16.05
C GLN A 14 -16.23 31.24 16.19
N ILE A 15 -15.12 31.01 15.42
CA ILE A 15 -13.97 31.93 15.42
C ILE A 15 -14.38 33.29 14.82
N ARG A 16 -15.23 33.31 13.79
CA ARG A 16 -15.67 34.53 13.11
C ARG A 16 -16.56 35.43 13.99
N GLU A 17 -17.16 34.91 15.04
CA GLU A 17 -17.84 35.74 16.02
C GLU A 17 -16.89 36.75 16.69
N SER A 18 -15.64 36.37 16.94
CA SER A 18 -14.61 37.20 17.54
C SER A 18 -13.65 37.83 16.52
N ARG A 19 -13.44 37.14 15.37
CA ARG A 19 -12.54 37.54 14.30
C ARG A 19 -13.21 37.41 12.94
N PRO A 20 -14.05 38.36 12.53
CA PRO A 20 -14.86 38.24 11.30
C PRO A 20 -14.07 38.02 10.01
N LEU A 21 -12.83 38.50 9.95
CA LEU A 21 -11.94 38.38 8.78
C LEU A 21 -11.10 37.09 8.79
N CYS A 22 -11.37 36.16 9.70
CA CYS A 22 -10.65 34.89 9.71
C CYS A 22 -11.02 34.04 8.49
N GLU A 23 -10.06 33.79 7.62
CA GLU A 23 -10.23 32.98 6.41
C GLU A 23 -8.99 32.09 6.22
N PRO A 24 -9.07 30.79 6.55
CA PRO A 24 -8.01 29.86 6.27
C PRO A 24 -7.78 29.74 4.76
N ASN A 25 -6.53 29.71 4.32
CA ASN A 25 -6.23 29.41 2.92
C ASN A 25 -6.60 27.96 2.58
N GLU A 26 -6.68 27.65 1.28
CA GLU A 26 -7.08 26.31 0.79
C GLU A 26 -6.22 25.18 1.36
N GLY A 27 -4.92 25.42 1.56
CA GLY A 27 -4.00 24.41 2.12
C GLY A 27 -4.31 24.12 3.59
N PHE A 28 -4.58 25.14 4.41
CA PHE A 28 -5.00 24.96 5.79
C PHE A 28 -6.41 24.35 5.89
N TRP A 29 -7.29 24.71 4.95
CA TRP A 29 -8.64 24.14 4.94
C TRP A 29 -8.59 22.62 4.73
N LYS A 30 -7.84 22.13 3.75
CA LYS A 30 -7.63 20.70 3.52
C LYS A 30 -7.02 19.98 4.73
N GLN A 31 -6.12 20.64 5.46
CA GLN A 31 -5.55 20.07 6.70
C GLN A 31 -6.58 20.01 7.83
N LEU A 32 -7.47 20.99 7.95
CA LEU A 32 -8.54 20.96 8.94
C LEU A 32 -9.57 19.86 8.64
N GLU A 33 -9.91 19.66 7.36
CA GLU A 33 -10.77 18.57 6.91
C GLU A 33 -10.15 17.22 7.25
N LEU A 34 -8.89 17.02 6.88
CA LEU A 34 -8.14 15.80 7.22
C LEU A 34 -8.10 15.55 8.73
N TYR A 35 -7.80 16.58 9.52
CA TYR A 35 -7.78 16.48 10.98
C TYR A 35 -9.14 16.06 11.55
N HIS A 36 -10.22 16.54 10.95
CA HIS A 36 -11.57 16.13 11.32
C HIS A 36 -11.88 14.69 10.93
N GLU A 37 -11.50 14.28 9.72
CA GLU A 37 -11.65 12.89 9.23
C GLU A 37 -10.89 11.88 10.08
N LEU A 38 -9.73 12.28 10.61
CA LEU A 38 -8.94 11.49 11.56
C LEU A 38 -9.51 11.45 12.98
N ALA A 39 -10.75 11.96 13.19
CA ALA A 39 -11.39 12.05 14.49
C ALA A 39 -10.62 12.92 15.52
N THR A 40 -9.94 13.94 15.05
CA THR A 40 -9.23 14.95 15.88
C THR A 40 -8.28 14.34 16.92
N PRO A 41 -7.29 13.51 16.52
CA PRO A 41 -6.42 12.81 17.44
C PRO A 41 -5.56 13.77 18.27
N GLU A 42 -5.08 13.33 19.42
CA GLU A 42 -4.17 14.10 20.27
C GLU A 42 -2.78 14.23 19.61
N SER A 43 -2.28 13.14 19.04
CA SER A 43 -1.06 13.11 18.21
C SER A 43 -1.44 12.80 16.76
N VAL A 44 -1.19 13.73 15.86
CA VAL A 44 -1.49 13.58 14.43
C VAL A 44 -0.43 12.75 13.73
N ASP A 45 0.83 12.92 14.11
CA ASP A 45 2.01 12.36 13.42
C ASP A 45 2.01 10.81 13.39
N GLU A 46 1.38 10.19 14.39
CA GLU A 46 1.30 8.73 14.51
C GLU A 46 0.12 8.14 13.73
N THR A 47 -0.77 8.98 13.20
CA THR A 47 -1.94 8.48 12.47
C THR A 47 -1.59 8.06 11.04
N PRO A 48 -2.01 6.86 10.59
CA PRO A 48 -1.71 6.37 9.24
C PRO A 48 -2.21 7.31 8.13
N GLY A 49 -3.38 7.91 8.30
CA GLY A 49 -3.94 8.86 7.34
C GLY A 49 -3.10 10.11 7.17
N TYR A 50 -2.57 10.67 8.26
CA TYR A 50 -1.67 11.82 8.19
C TYR A 50 -0.32 11.45 7.55
N GLN A 51 0.25 10.30 7.88
CA GLN A 51 1.49 9.83 7.27
C GLN A 51 1.35 9.63 5.75
N ARG A 52 0.20 9.10 5.27
CA ARG A 52 -0.11 9.03 3.84
C ARG A 52 -0.20 10.41 3.21
N TRP A 53 -0.85 11.35 3.87
CA TRP A 53 -0.96 12.72 3.39
C TRP A 53 0.41 13.40 3.30
N VAL A 54 1.29 13.24 4.31
CA VAL A 54 2.66 13.76 4.29
C VAL A 54 3.43 13.16 3.10
N TYR A 55 3.35 11.86 2.91
CA TYR A 55 3.98 11.18 1.77
C TYR A 55 3.48 11.71 0.43
N GLN A 56 2.17 11.87 0.24
CA GLN A 56 1.60 12.43 -0.99
C GLN A 56 2.09 13.86 -1.25
N ARG A 57 2.13 14.69 -0.22
CA ARG A 57 2.68 16.06 -0.31
C ARG A 57 4.14 16.05 -0.72
N GLU A 58 4.92 15.14 -0.19
CA GLU A 58 6.34 14.99 -0.55
C GLU A 58 6.51 14.60 -2.02
N ILE A 59 5.66 13.71 -2.54
CA ILE A 59 5.64 13.35 -3.97
C ILE A 59 5.28 14.56 -4.84
N GLU A 60 4.30 15.38 -4.44
CA GLU A 60 3.95 16.61 -5.15
C GLU A 60 5.11 17.61 -5.18
N LEU A 61 5.80 17.81 -4.06
CA LEU A 61 6.98 18.67 -3.94
C LEU A 61 8.13 18.15 -4.79
N SER A 62 8.42 16.87 -4.72
CA SER A 62 9.42 16.18 -5.55
C SER A 62 9.19 16.45 -7.03
N ARG A 63 7.93 16.37 -7.49
CA ARG A 63 7.58 16.70 -8.89
C ARG A 63 7.79 18.16 -9.22
N ALA A 64 7.40 19.07 -8.35
CA ALA A 64 7.49 20.50 -8.58
C ALA A 64 8.95 20.99 -8.60
N CYS A 65 9.79 20.46 -7.71
CA CYS A 65 11.19 20.88 -7.56
C CYS A 65 12.17 20.06 -8.41
N GLY A 66 11.76 18.92 -8.98
CA GLY A 66 12.65 18.03 -9.71
C GLY A 66 13.70 17.35 -8.81
N GLN A 67 13.38 17.12 -7.54
CA GLN A 67 14.25 16.46 -6.56
C GLN A 67 13.60 15.17 -6.05
N ALA A 68 14.42 14.24 -5.56
CA ALA A 68 13.89 13.05 -4.90
C ALA A 68 13.21 13.43 -3.57
N PRO A 69 12.19 12.66 -3.11
CA PRO A 69 11.61 12.83 -1.79
C PRO A 69 12.63 12.68 -0.68
N GLU A 70 12.39 13.32 0.45
CA GLU A 70 13.17 13.10 1.66
C GLU A 70 12.95 11.68 2.19
N ALA A 71 14.03 10.95 2.46
CA ALA A 71 13.99 9.54 2.86
C ALA A 71 13.07 9.28 4.08
N GLU A 72 13.10 10.18 5.06
CA GLU A 72 12.28 10.07 6.28
C GLU A 72 10.78 10.23 6.05
N LYS A 73 10.39 10.84 4.93
CA LYS A 73 8.98 11.07 4.56
C LYS A 73 8.43 10.00 3.62
N ILE A 74 9.26 9.07 3.15
CA ILE A 74 8.81 7.96 2.33
C ILE A 74 8.07 6.97 3.25
N ARG A 75 6.77 6.74 2.96
CA ARG A 75 5.98 5.75 3.67
C ARG A 75 6.10 4.38 3.00
N PHE A 76 6.48 3.37 3.76
CA PHE A 76 6.53 1.97 3.30
C PHE A 76 5.29 1.23 3.82
N GLU A 77 4.38 0.88 2.90
CA GLU A 77 3.05 0.38 3.28
C GLU A 77 3.07 -0.99 3.97
N ASP A 78 4.05 -1.84 3.70
CA ASP A 78 4.18 -3.15 4.34
C ASP A 78 4.69 -3.12 5.80
N GLU A 79 5.14 -1.97 6.29
CA GLU A 79 5.49 -1.77 7.70
C GLU A 79 4.25 -1.52 8.58
N HIS A 80 3.09 -1.26 7.96
CA HIS A 80 1.83 -0.94 8.63
C HIS A 80 0.84 -2.11 8.55
N VAL A 81 1.20 -3.24 9.17
CA VAL A 81 0.49 -4.55 9.09
C VAL A 81 -1.00 -4.50 9.47
N GLN A 82 -1.41 -3.57 10.32
CA GLN A 82 -2.81 -3.48 10.81
C GLN A 82 -3.83 -3.06 9.75
N GLU A 83 -3.38 -2.55 8.61
CA GLU A 83 -4.23 -2.06 7.52
C GLU A 83 -4.29 -3.02 6.32
N GLN A 84 -3.70 -4.21 6.44
CA GLN A 84 -3.60 -5.14 5.32
C GLN A 84 -4.90 -5.95 5.16
N GLY A 85 -5.52 -5.81 3.99
CA GLY A 85 -6.63 -6.65 3.55
C GLY A 85 -6.16 -8.00 2.99
N ASP A 86 -7.12 -8.86 2.61
CA ASP A 86 -6.82 -10.11 1.93
C ASP A 86 -6.19 -9.86 0.55
N ALA A 87 -5.07 -10.52 0.28
CA ALA A 87 -4.39 -10.44 -0.99
C ALA A 87 -4.87 -11.53 -1.95
N ASP A 88 -5.26 -11.16 -3.17
CA ASP A 88 -5.69 -12.12 -4.20
C ASP A 88 -4.52 -12.96 -4.72
N PHE A 89 -3.34 -12.34 -4.85
CA PHE A 89 -2.15 -12.99 -5.33
C PHE A 89 -0.85 -12.33 -4.80
N GLU A 90 0.23 -13.09 -4.85
CA GLU A 90 1.59 -12.64 -4.60
C GLU A 90 2.37 -12.50 -5.90
N MET A 91 3.24 -11.52 -5.95
CA MET A 91 4.24 -11.31 -7.00
C MET A 91 5.60 -11.83 -6.52
N ARG A 92 6.13 -12.83 -7.19
CA ARG A 92 7.40 -13.48 -6.83
C ARG A 92 8.46 -13.27 -7.91
N CYS A 93 9.71 -13.06 -7.46
CA CYS A 93 10.84 -13.00 -8.37
C CYS A 93 10.92 -14.28 -9.21
N ARG A 94 10.93 -14.17 -10.55
CA ARG A 94 11.00 -15.33 -11.45
C ARG A 94 12.27 -16.16 -11.26
N LYS A 95 13.40 -15.51 -10.92
CA LYS A 95 14.71 -16.20 -10.77
C LYS A 95 14.81 -17.00 -9.47
N CYS A 96 14.40 -16.45 -8.33
CA CYS A 96 14.64 -17.07 -7.01
C CYS A 96 13.38 -17.38 -6.21
N ARG A 97 12.21 -17.07 -6.75
CA ARG A 97 10.87 -17.32 -6.16
C ARG A 97 10.59 -16.56 -4.86
N ARG A 98 11.44 -15.61 -4.46
CA ARG A 98 11.16 -14.75 -3.30
C ARG A 98 9.91 -13.91 -3.57
N ALA A 99 9.00 -13.86 -2.60
CA ALA A 99 7.87 -12.92 -2.60
C ALA A 99 8.41 -11.49 -2.54
N LEU A 100 7.93 -10.63 -3.42
CA LEU A 100 8.33 -9.22 -3.55
C LEU A 100 7.20 -8.29 -3.11
N ALA A 101 5.95 -8.61 -3.46
CA ALA A 101 4.78 -7.81 -3.14
C ALA A 101 3.51 -8.68 -3.20
N THR A 102 2.42 -8.16 -2.67
CA THR A 102 1.06 -8.73 -2.80
C THR A 102 0.15 -7.78 -3.57
N SER A 103 -0.99 -8.27 -4.04
CA SER A 103 -1.95 -7.49 -4.84
C SER A 103 -2.54 -6.28 -4.10
N GLN A 104 -2.51 -6.27 -2.77
CA GLN A 104 -3.01 -5.17 -1.96
C GLN A 104 -2.20 -3.87 -2.11
N TYR A 105 -0.91 -3.96 -2.45
CA TYR A 105 -0.03 -2.81 -2.66
C TYR A 105 -0.03 -2.29 -4.10
N LEU A 106 -0.96 -2.78 -4.94
CA LEU A 106 -1.06 -2.34 -6.32
C LEU A 106 -1.70 -0.96 -6.43
N VAL A 107 -0.98 -0.05 -7.06
CA VAL A 107 -1.51 1.25 -7.46
C VAL A 107 -2.39 1.06 -8.68
N LYS A 108 -3.70 1.24 -8.49
CA LYS A 108 -4.69 1.17 -9.57
C LYS A 108 -4.55 2.40 -10.47
N HIS A 109 -4.49 2.18 -11.77
CA HIS A 109 -4.50 3.25 -12.77
C HIS A 109 -5.46 2.89 -13.91
N GLN A 110 -6.00 3.93 -14.57
CA GLN A 110 -6.97 3.73 -15.65
C GLN A 110 -6.25 3.65 -17.00
N ALA A 111 -6.58 2.62 -17.77
CA ALA A 111 -6.07 2.52 -19.14
C ALA A 111 -6.68 3.61 -20.00
N ARG A 112 -5.87 4.48 -20.59
CA ARG A 112 -6.31 5.55 -21.51
C ARG A 112 -6.74 5.04 -22.88
N GLN A 113 -6.22 3.90 -23.31
CA GLN A 113 -6.57 3.32 -24.60
C GLN A 113 -7.76 2.36 -24.44
N GLN A 114 -8.90 2.77 -24.97
CA GLN A 114 -10.06 1.90 -25.21
C GLN A 114 -9.77 1.05 -26.45
N GLY A 115 -9.45 -0.21 -26.25
CA GLY A 115 -9.24 -1.17 -27.34
C GLY A 115 -8.62 -2.45 -26.81
N ALA A 116 -8.89 -3.57 -27.45
CA ALA A 116 -8.56 -4.94 -27.01
C ALA A 116 -7.31 -5.05 -26.14
N ALA A 117 -7.53 -5.31 -24.85
CA ALA A 117 -6.56 -5.77 -23.87
C ALA A 117 -5.19 -5.04 -23.92
N ALA A 118 -5.17 -3.75 -23.62
CA ALA A 118 -3.92 -3.10 -23.24
C ALA A 118 -3.43 -3.67 -21.90
N THR A 119 -2.87 -4.89 -21.94
CA THR A 119 -2.27 -5.50 -20.76
C THR A 119 -1.06 -4.69 -20.36
N CYS A 120 -1.15 -4.02 -19.21
CA CYS A 120 -0.02 -3.30 -18.65
C CYS A 120 1.18 -4.25 -18.52
N SER A 121 2.34 -3.83 -19.02
CA SER A 121 3.59 -4.62 -18.94
C SER A 121 4.26 -4.55 -17.57
N HIS A 122 3.77 -3.66 -16.70
CA HIS A 122 4.27 -3.43 -15.35
C HIS A 122 3.13 -3.45 -14.34
N TYR A 123 3.45 -3.85 -13.11
CA TYR A 123 2.67 -3.58 -11.92
C TYR A 123 3.24 -2.35 -11.23
N PHE A 124 2.41 -1.35 -10.99
CA PHE A 124 2.77 -0.21 -10.17
C PHE A 124 2.40 -0.49 -8.72
N LEU A 125 3.29 -0.11 -7.82
CA LEU A 125 3.21 -0.45 -6.39
C LEU A 125 3.45 0.77 -5.53
N ASP A 126 2.87 0.75 -4.34
CA ASP A 126 3.32 1.59 -3.24
C ASP A 126 4.73 1.18 -2.79
N PRO A 127 5.51 2.08 -2.17
CA PRO A 127 6.82 1.72 -1.63
C PRO A 127 6.72 0.60 -0.60
N LEU A 128 7.63 -0.36 -0.68
CA LEU A 128 7.73 -1.49 0.25
C LEU A 128 9.11 -1.52 0.92
N ALA A 129 9.18 -2.00 2.15
CA ALA A 129 10.37 -1.98 2.98
C ALA A 129 11.63 -2.55 2.31
N TRP A 130 11.49 -3.59 1.49
CA TRP A 130 12.63 -4.16 0.75
C TRP A 130 13.22 -3.23 -0.32
N MET A 131 12.49 -2.18 -0.72
CA MET A 131 12.92 -1.17 -1.70
C MET A 131 13.72 -0.03 -1.05
N LYS A 132 13.73 0.08 0.29
CA LYS A 132 14.45 1.13 1.04
C LYS A 132 15.86 1.41 0.54
N PRO A 133 16.74 0.39 0.35
CA PRO A 133 18.12 0.63 -0.07
C PRO A 133 18.25 1.41 -1.38
N GLU A 134 17.24 1.35 -2.25
CA GLU A 134 17.22 2.06 -3.52
C GLU A 134 16.47 3.39 -3.45
N LEU A 135 15.32 3.42 -2.75
CA LEU A 135 14.45 4.59 -2.70
C LEU A 135 15.01 5.73 -1.82
N GLU A 136 15.80 5.38 -0.80
CA GLU A 136 16.39 6.36 0.14
C GLU A 136 17.70 7.00 -0.36
N GLN A 137 18.17 6.64 -1.58
CA GLN A 137 19.43 7.18 -2.14
C GLN A 137 19.33 8.61 -2.67
N ALA A 138 18.23 9.32 -2.46
CA ALA A 138 17.98 10.66 -3.00
C ALA A 138 18.16 10.77 -4.54
N LYS A 139 17.96 9.68 -5.27
CA LYS A 139 17.97 9.63 -6.73
C LYS A 139 16.55 9.77 -7.28
N LEU A 140 16.39 10.50 -8.38
CA LEU A 140 15.10 10.71 -9.03
C LEU A 140 14.51 9.43 -9.64
N ASP A 141 15.37 8.56 -10.13
CA ASP A 141 14.99 7.29 -10.72
C ASP A 141 16.08 6.24 -10.51
N GLY A 142 15.71 4.98 -10.68
CA GLY A 142 16.63 3.88 -10.52
C GLY A 142 16.01 2.52 -10.82
N ARG A 143 16.81 1.48 -10.59
CA ARG A 143 16.40 0.09 -10.76
C ARG A 143 16.01 -0.51 -9.42
N LEU A 144 15.06 -1.43 -9.45
CA LEU A 144 14.69 -2.24 -8.29
C LEU A 144 15.25 -3.65 -8.46
N GLU A 145 16.07 -4.07 -7.52
CA GLU A 145 16.70 -5.38 -7.52
C GLU A 145 16.07 -6.31 -6.48
N CYS A 146 15.99 -7.58 -6.81
CA CYS A 146 15.48 -8.57 -5.86
C CYS A 146 16.43 -8.67 -4.65
N PRO A 147 15.94 -8.51 -3.41
CA PRO A 147 16.80 -8.49 -2.22
C PRO A 147 17.46 -9.85 -1.91
N LYS A 148 17.09 -10.94 -2.63
CA LYS A 148 17.71 -12.26 -2.46
C LYS A 148 18.75 -12.59 -3.53
N CYS A 149 18.49 -12.26 -4.79
CA CYS A 149 19.32 -12.72 -5.91
C CYS A 149 19.83 -11.57 -6.79
N THR A 150 19.63 -10.32 -6.39
CA THR A 150 20.07 -9.08 -7.07
C THR A 150 19.63 -8.98 -8.53
N ALA A 151 18.70 -9.84 -8.99
CA ALA A 151 18.16 -9.72 -10.33
C ALA A 151 17.31 -8.44 -10.41
N ASN A 152 17.50 -7.67 -11.49
CA ASN A 152 16.64 -6.52 -11.76
C ASN A 152 15.20 -6.99 -11.99
N VAL A 153 14.28 -6.58 -11.12
CA VAL A 153 12.86 -6.95 -11.17
C VAL A 153 11.97 -5.79 -11.59
N GLY A 154 12.48 -4.55 -11.50
CA GLY A 154 11.69 -3.38 -11.79
C GLY A 154 12.50 -2.10 -11.86
N LYS A 155 11.80 -0.99 -11.75
CA LYS A 155 12.37 0.35 -11.74
C LYS A 155 11.47 1.32 -10.99
N TYR A 156 12.04 2.43 -10.55
CA TYR A 156 11.28 3.53 -9.98
C TYR A 156 11.64 4.86 -10.65
N ALA A 157 10.70 5.81 -10.59
CA ALA A 157 10.90 7.19 -10.99
C ALA A 157 9.93 8.07 -10.18
N TRP A 158 10.44 8.94 -9.34
CA TRP A 158 9.63 9.82 -8.50
C TRP A 158 8.79 10.80 -9.29
N GLN A 159 9.31 11.26 -10.43
CA GLN A 159 8.60 12.13 -11.39
C GLN A 159 7.41 11.44 -12.09
N GLY A 160 7.32 10.12 -11.92
CA GLY A 160 6.32 9.30 -12.59
C GLY A 160 6.85 8.57 -13.82
N MET A 161 6.03 7.64 -14.30
CA MET A 161 6.38 6.77 -15.42
C MET A 161 5.17 6.46 -16.27
N LYS A 162 5.38 6.46 -17.60
CA LYS A 162 4.33 6.08 -18.52
C LYS A 162 4.14 4.57 -18.55
N CYS A 163 2.91 4.11 -18.30
CA CYS A 163 2.52 2.72 -18.48
C CYS A 163 2.33 2.38 -19.96
N SER A 164 2.44 1.10 -20.33
CA SER A 164 2.13 0.63 -21.69
C SER A 164 0.67 0.89 -22.11
N CYS A 165 -0.25 1.06 -21.17
CA CYS A 165 -1.64 1.47 -21.43
C CYS A 165 -1.79 2.97 -21.74
N GLY A 166 -0.70 3.74 -21.74
CA GLY A 166 -0.70 5.18 -22.04
C GLY A 166 -0.89 6.09 -20.82
N GLU A 167 -1.27 5.56 -19.65
CA GLU A 167 -1.44 6.33 -18.43
C GLU A 167 -0.09 6.72 -17.81
N TRP A 168 -0.05 7.90 -17.19
CA TRP A 168 1.11 8.40 -16.45
C TRP A 168 0.89 8.17 -14.95
N VAL A 169 1.69 7.29 -14.35
CA VAL A 169 1.56 6.92 -12.93
C VAL A 169 2.63 7.61 -12.10
N VAL A 170 2.24 8.22 -10.98
CA VAL A 170 3.12 8.98 -10.07
C VAL A 170 2.82 8.58 -8.62
N PRO A 171 3.84 8.22 -7.85
CA PRO A 171 5.20 7.88 -8.28
C PRO A 171 5.22 6.64 -9.17
N GLY A 172 6.22 6.55 -10.05
CA GLY A 172 6.37 5.42 -10.97
C GLY A 172 7.21 4.30 -10.36
N ILE A 173 6.75 3.64 -9.30
CA ILE A 173 7.43 2.47 -8.71
C ILE A 173 6.83 1.21 -9.30
N SER A 174 7.61 0.39 -10.00
CA SER A 174 7.04 -0.68 -10.80
C SER A 174 7.85 -1.96 -10.84
N LEU A 175 7.16 -3.10 -10.91
CA LEU A 175 7.72 -4.41 -11.23
C LEU A 175 7.36 -4.80 -12.67
N ALA A 176 8.34 -5.31 -13.41
CA ALA A 176 8.11 -5.77 -14.78
C ALA A 176 7.45 -7.16 -14.77
N LYS A 177 6.27 -7.31 -15.40
CA LYS A 177 5.55 -8.60 -15.47
C LYS A 177 6.40 -9.74 -16.05
N GLY A 178 7.30 -9.44 -16.99
CA GLY A 178 8.21 -10.42 -17.55
C GLY A 178 9.28 -10.96 -16.59
N LYS A 179 9.47 -10.34 -15.42
CA LYS A 179 10.51 -10.69 -14.42
C LYS A 179 9.96 -11.25 -13.12
N ILE A 180 8.64 -11.30 -13.00
CA ILE A 180 7.93 -11.82 -11.85
C ILE A 180 6.95 -12.90 -12.27
N ASP A 181 6.54 -13.74 -11.30
CA ASP A 181 5.45 -14.71 -11.43
C ASP A 181 4.35 -14.35 -10.44
N GLU A 182 3.11 -14.40 -10.90
CA GLU A 182 1.93 -14.26 -10.07
C GLU A 182 1.56 -15.62 -9.48
N VAL A 183 1.42 -15.66 -8.16
CA VAL A 183 0.99 -16.85 -7.43
C VAL A 183 -0.27 -16.52 -6.67
N LYS A 184 -1.38 -17.15 -7.00
CA LYS A 184 -2.65 -16.94 -6.28
C LYS A 184 -2.47 -17.26 -4.80
N SER A 185 -2.92 -16.37 -3.94
CA SER A 185 -3.00 -16.62 -2.50
C SER A 185 -3.96 -17.80 -2.28
N ARG A 186 -3.51 -18.82 -1.55
CA ARG A 186 -4.44 -19.85 -1.12
C ARG A 186 -5.33 -19.24 -0.04
N PRO A 187 -6.67 -19.38 -0.15
CA PRO A 187 -7.51 -19.01 0.97
C PRO A 187 -7.02 -19.80 2.18
N GLN A 188 -6.78 -19.11 3.30
CA GLN A 188 -6.47 -19.79 4.55
C GLN A 188 -7.70 -20.62 4.93
N SER A 189 -7.67 -21.91 4.63
CA SER A 189 -8.66 -22.85 5.14
C SER A 189 -8.42 -22.94 6.66
N HIS A 190 -9.18 -22.19 7.41
CA HIS A 190 -9.32 -22.39 8.86
C HIS A 190 -9.97 -23.74 9.07
N GLY A 191 -9.19 -24.72 9.45
CA GLY A 191 -9.67 -26.04 9.83
C GLY A 191 -9.07 -27.16 8.99
N ILE A 192 -8.02 -27.76 9.47
CA ILE A 192 -7.72 -29.16 9.17
C ILE A 192 -8.89 -29.95 9.73
N ARG A 193 -9.85 -30.32 8.84
CA ARG A 193 -10.83 -31.37 9.21
C ARG A 193 -10.01 -32.65 9.39
N MET A 194 -9.79 -33.04 10.62
CA MET A 194 -9.34 -34.38 10.94
C MET A 194 -10.38 -35.35 10.36
N PRO A 195 -9.96 -36.40 9.64
CA PRO A 195 -10.90 -37.44 9.20
C PRO A 195 -11.56 -38.05 10.44
N PRO A 196 -12.84 -38.41 10.37
CA PRO A 196 -13.52 -39.07 11.48
C PRO A 196 -12.75 -40.34 11.86
N GLN A 197 -12.36 -40.45 13.09
CA GLN A 197 -11.80 -41.70 13.63
C GLN A 197 -12.93 -42.73 13.59
N ASP A 198 -12.76 -43.76 12.76
CA ASP A 198 -13.64 -44.91 12.69
C ASP A 198 -13.69 -45.61 14.06
N ALA A 199 -14.82 -45.47 14.76
CA ALA A 199 -15.13 -46.10 16.04
C ALA A 199 -15.59 -47.55 15.84
N SER A 200 -15.10 -48.27 14.83
CA SER A 200 -15.47 -49.66 14.55
C SER A 200 -14.29 -50.63 14.67
N ARG A 201 -13.74 -50.76 15.87
CA ARG A 201 -12.96 -51.95 16.27
C ARG A 201 -12.99 -52.14 17.77
N ARG A 202 -14.17 -52.44 18.34
CA ARG A 202 -14.32 -53.13 19.60
C ARG A 202 -15.63 -53.90 19.57
N ALA A 203 -15.62 -55.07 18.96
CA ALA A 203 -16.58 -56.12 19.30
C ALA A 203 -16.04 -57.49 18.88
N GLY A 204 -15.89 -58.36 19.82
CA GLY A 204 -15.82 -59.80 19.60
C GLY A 204 -14.40 -60.37 19.67
N THR A 205 -14.05 -61.02 20.74
CA THR A 205 -14.43 -62.41 20.98
C THR A 205 -14.13 -62.83 22.38
N ALA A 206 -15.14 -63.03 23.19
CA ALA A 206 -15.11 -63.95 24.31
C ALA A 206 -15.62 -65.28 23.77
N ASN A 207 -14.82 -66.29 23.84
CA ASN A 207 -15.17 -67.73 23.89
C ASN A 207 -13.90 -68.41 24.41
N GLY A 208 -13.87 -69.04 25.54
CA GLY A 208 -14.68 -70.15 26.04
C GLY A 208 -14.03 -71.46 25.58
N ASN A 209 -13.33 -72.09 26.47
CA ASN A 209 -13.44 -73.51 26.82
C ASN A 209 -12.17 -74.10 27.37
N LEU A 210 -12.41 -74.73 28.50
CA LEU A 210 -11.80 -75.93 29.19
C LEU A 210 -10.48 -75.70 29.83
#